data_8430cddd72f4d0ac3e4eed7b7ed6fc0c
#
_entry.id   8430cddd72f4d0ac3e4eed7b7ed6fc0c
#
_cell.length_a   1.000
_cell.length_b   1.000
_cell.length_c   1.000
_cell.angle_alpha   90.00
_cell.angle_beta   90.00
_cell.angle_gamma   90.00
#
_symmetry.space_group_name_H-M   'P 1'
#
loop_
_entity.id
_entity.type
_entity.pdbx_description
1 polymer ?
#
loop_
_entity_poly.entity_id
_entity_poly.type
_entity_poly.pdbx_seq_one_letter_code
_entity_poly.pdbx_strand_id
1 'polypeptide(L)'
;VIKHSKNRKNISDFSLNDVWSENKILKKDFKKLHGFFWLFTLDLNSSKKDVQNTLLKWFKKYHNYNAYSWEIDLLSKRIISWISNTKITYEGSDEIYKNEFDYLIKKQVNHLINEIDRSEKIDDKIIGCAAIILAGVSFNDKTKFLNYGLSLLKRIINNTFDRNGFPKSRNLRQLTLFLKYFILIREWLKESQNDIPEYLDEIIYHLGQAYNLISKDSAATFLFNGCLLYTSDAADDET
;
A
#
# COMPACT_ATOMS: atom_id res chain seq x y z
N VAL A 1 15.45 -1.06 -8.53
CA VAL A 1 15.47 -2.50 -8.87
C VAL A 1 15.09 -3.26 -7.61
N ILE A 2 13.82 -3.68 -7.51
CA ILE A 2 13.34 -4.54 -6.43
C ILE A 2 14.05 -5.88 -6.60
N LYS A 3 14.99 -6.19 -5.71
CA LYS A 3 15.56 -7.55 -5.64
C LYS A 3 14.42 -8.49 -5.27
N HIS A 4 14.00 -9.31 -6.21
CA HIS A 4 13.07 -10.39 -5.92
C HIS A 4 13.69 -11.31 -4.87
N SER A 5 13.05 -11.41 -3.73
CA SER A 5 13.37 -12.42 -2.73
C SER A 5 13.34 -13.82 -3.39
N LYS A 6 14.45 -14.55 -3.28
CA LYS A 6 14.58 -15.89 -3.87
C LYS A 6 13.72 -16.98 -3.18
N ASN A 7 12.99 -16.62 -2.12
CA ASN A 7 12.14 -17.55 -1.36
C ASN A 7 10.67 -17.12 -1.43
N ARG A 8 10.05 -17.24 -2.61
CA ARG A 8 8.59 -17.14 -2.72
C ARG A 8 7.98 -18.41 -2.13
N LYS A 9 7.17 -18.27 -1.09
CA LYS A 9 6.45 -19.39 -0.46
C LYS A 9 5.19 -19.70 -1.26
N ASN A 10 4.92 -20.98 -1.42
CA ASN A 10 3.64 -21.44 -1.98
C ASN A 10 2.53 -21.27 -0.93
N ILE A 11 1.31 -20.97 -1.36
CA ILE A 11 0.14 -20.85 -0.46
C ILE A 11 -0.13 -22.16 0.29
N SER A 12 0.21 -23.32 -0.29
CA SER A 12 0.13 -24.60 0.40
C SER A 12 0.91 -24.67 1.71
N ASP A 13 1.94 -23.81 1.87
CA ASP A 13 2.75 -23.73 3.08
C ASP A 13 2.08 -22.91 4.20
N PHE A 14 1.00 -22.19 3.86
CA PHE A 14 0.14 -21.54 4.83
C PHE A 14 -1.13 -22.36 5.01
N SER A 15 -1.36 -22.87 6.20
CA SER A 15 -2.66 -23.44 6.58
C SER A 15 -3.74 -22.35 6.59
N LEU A 16 -4.16 -21.92 5.39
CA LEU A 16 -5.15 -20.83 5.19
C LEU A 16 -6.55 -21.23 5.63
N ASN A 17 -6.78 -22.47 6.03
CA ASN A 17 -8.11 -22.94 6.35
C ASN A 17 -8.72 -22.27 7.59
N ASP A 18 -7.89 -21.78 8.51
CA ASP A 18 -8.33 -21.12 9.75
C ASP A 18 -7.73 -19.74 10.00
N VAL A 19 -7.13 -19.13 8.97
CA VAL A 19 -6.46 -17.80 9.09
C VAL A 19 -7.40 -16.73 9.64
N TRP A 20 -8.70 -16.85 9.37
CA TRP A 20 -9.71 -15.89 9.82
C TRP A 20 -10.43 -16.28 11.11
N SER A 21 -10.04 -17.36 11.80
CA SER A 21 -10.59 -17.74 13.08
C SER A 21 -9.93 -16.90 14.21
N GLU A 22 -10.74 -16.15 14.96
CA GLU A 22 -10.31 -15.03 15.80
C GLU A 22 -9.50 -15.37 17.05
N ASN A 23 -9.46 -16.61 17.49
CA ASN A 23 -9.11 -16.89 18.88
C ASN A 23 -7.61 -16.99 19.20
N LYS A 24 -6.70 -16.78 18.24
CA LYS A 24 -5.25 -16.98 18.49
C LYS A 24 -4.31 -16.04 17.73
N ILE A 25 -4.81 -14.99 17.04
CA ILE A 25 -3.94 -14.14 16.26
C ILE A 25 -3.39 -13.01 17.12
N LEU A 26 -2.08 -12.96 17.30
CA LEU A 26 -1.40 -11.83 17.92
C LEU A 26 -1.68 -10.53 17.14
N LYS A 27 -1.78 -9.39 17.82
CA LYS A 27 -2.10 -8.09 17.19
C LYS A 27 -1.18 -7.77 15.98
N LYS A 28 0.10 -8.13 16.05
CA LYS A 28 1.08 -7.96 14.97
C LYS A 28 0.71 -8.82 13.75
N ASP A 29 0.37 -10.07 13.98
CA ASP A 29 0.00 -11.01 12.89
C ASP A 29 -1.36 -10.64 12.28
N PHE A 30 -2.30 -10.14 13.09
CA PHE A 30 -3.56 -9.60 12.61
C PHE A 30 -3.34 -8.49 11.56
N LYS A 31 -2.46 -7.52 11.86
CA LYS A 31 -2.13 -6.45 10.91
C LYS A 31 -1.49 -6.99 9.63
N LYS A 32 -0.54 -7.91 9.74
CA LYS A 32 0.10 -8.55 8.58
C LYS A 32 -0.92 -9.28 7.70
N LEU A 33 -1.83 -10.03 8.31
CA LEU A 33 -2.86 -10.78 7.59
C LEU A 33 -3.88 -9.87 6.90
N HIS A 34 -4.44 -8.90 7.62
CA HIS A 34 -5.49 -8.01 7.11
C HIS A 34 -4.99 -6.94 6.13
N GLY A 35 -3.69 -6.63 6.12
CA GLY A 35 -3.05 -5.77 5.13
C GLY A 35 -2.81 -6.45 3.78
N PHE A 36 -2.84 -7.78 3.74
CA PHE A 36 -2.64 -8.60 2.53
C PHE A 36 -1.31 -8.41 1.79
N PHE A 37 -0.31 -7.76 2.39
CA PHE A 37 1.00 -7.59 1.74
C PHE A 37 1.72 -8.92 1.49
N TRP A 38 1.34 -9.99 2.18
CA TRP A 38 1.81 -11.33 1.90
C TRP A 38 1.48 -11.81 0.47
N LEU A 39 0.48 -11.23 -0.21
CA LEU A 39 0.20 -11.51 -1.61
C LEU A 39 1.40 -11.22 -2.52
N PHE A 40 2.22 -10.22 -2.19
CA PHE A 40 3.43 -9.91 -2.96
C PHE A 40 4.55 -10.93 -2.78
N THR A 41 4.47 -11.81 -1.78
CA THR A 41 5.45 -12.87 -1.55
C THR A 41 5.07 -14.19 -2.21
N LEU A 42 3.85 -14.28 -2.77
CA LEU A 42 3.36 -15.48 -3.43
C LEU A 42 3.96 -15.61 -4.83
N ASP A 43 4.17 -16.86 -5.25
CA ASP A 43 4.48 -17.16 -6.64
C ASP A 43 3.24 -16.93 -7.51
N LEU A 44 3.43 -16.42 -8.73
CA LEU A 44 2.36 -16.28 -9.73
C LEU A 44 1.77 -17.63 -10.16
N ASN A 45 2.50 -18.73 -9.93
CA ASN A 45 2.02 -20.11 -10.10
C ASN A 45 1.20 -20.63 -8.91
N SER A 46 1.08 -19.83 -7.84
CA SER A 46 0.21 -20.15 -6.71
C SER A 46 -1.23 -20.33 -7.17
N SER A 47 -1.95 -21.25 -6.53
CA SER A 47 -3.34 -21.55 -6.88
C SER A 47 -4.21 -20.30 -6.76
N LYS A 48 -4.60 -19.72 -7.91
CA LYS A 48 -5.57 -18.61 -7.97
C LYS A 48 -6.81 -18.92 -7.16
N LYS A 49 -7.30 -20.15 -7.27
CA LYS A 49 -8.49 -20.63 -6.56
C LYS A 49 -8.36 -20.55 -5.04
N ASP A 50 -7.19 -20.87 -4.50
CA ASP A 50 -6.96 -20.83 -3.05
C ASP A 50 -6.88 -19.39 -2.55
N VAL A 51 -6.23 -18.49 -3.32
CA VAL A 51 -6.22 -17.05 -3.03
C VAL A 51 -7.64 -16.50 -3.05
N GLN A 52 -8.39 -16.74 -4.12
CA GLN A 52 -9.77 -16.24 -4.27
C GLN A 52 -10.70 -16.79 -3.19
N ASN A 53 -10.57 -18.08 -2.83
CA ASN A 53 -11.31 -18.66 -1.71
C ASN A 53 -10.96 -17.99 -0.37
N THR A 54 -9.69 -17.65 -0.17
CA THR A 54 -9.25 -16.93 1.05
C THR A 54 -9.84 -15.52 1.10
N LEU A 55 -9.89 -14.82 -0.04
CA LEU A 55 -10.55 -13.52 -0.14
C LEU A 55 -12.05 -13.65 0.11
N LEU A 56 -12.74 -14.64 -0.47
CA LEU A 56 -14.17 -14.87 -0.24
C LEU A 56 -14.48 -15.10 1.24
N LYS A 57 -13.64 -15.87 1.96
CA LYS A 57 -13.79 -16.04 3.42
C LYS A 57 -13.66 -14.70 4.15
N TRP A 58 -12.70 -13.88 3.73
CA TRP A 58 -12.53 -12.53 4.27
C TRP A 58 -13.75 -11.64 3.95
N PHE A 59 -14.26 -11.66 2.73
CA PHE A 59 -15.46 -10.92 2.31
C PHE A 59 -16.63 -11.23 3.24
N LYS A 60 -16.93 -12.52 3.43
CA LYS A 60 -18.03 -12.96 4.30
C LYS A 60 -17.92 -12.45 5.73
N LYS A 61 -16.71 -12.34 6.27
CA LYS A 61 -16.49 -11.98 7.67
C LYS A 61 -16.32 -10.48 7.91
N TYR A 62 -15.68 -9.78 6.97
CA TYR A 62 -15.19 -8.41 7.17
C TYR A 62 -15.71 -7.40 6.14
N HIS A 63 -16.75 -7.73 5.36
CA HIS A 63 -17.34 -6.83 4.38
C HIS A 63 -17.98 -5.58 5.02
N ASN A 64 -18.37 -5.65 6.27
CA ASN A 64 -18.88 -4.52 7.02
C ASN A 64 -17.76 -3.84 7.80
N TYR A 65 -17.98 -2.56 8.10
CA TYR A 65 -17.05 -1.78 8.92
C TYR A 65 -16.72 -2.50 10.23
N ASN A 66 -15.44 -2.55 10.51
CA ASN A 66 -14.90 -3.07 11.75
C ASN A 66 -13.69 -2.22 12.14
N ALA A 67 -13.69 -1.66 13.35
CA ALA A 67 -12.69 -0.71 13.80
C ALA A 67 -11.24 -1.21 13.66
N TYR A 68 -11.02 -2.52 13.81
CA TYR A 68 -9.67 -3.10 13.74
C TYR A 68 -9.23 -3.39 12.30
N SER A 69 -10.09 -4.04 11.50
CA SER A 69 -9.73 -4.45 10.13
C SER A 69 -9.89 -3.33 9.11
N TRP A 70 -10.56 -2.22 9.47
CA TRP A 70 -10.78 -1.05 8.62
C TRP A 70 -9.95 0.17 9.07
N GLU A 71 -8.93 -0.01 9.93
CA GLU A 71 -7.92 1.03 10.19
C GLU A 71 -7.33 1.52 8.85
N ILE A 72 -7.08 2.82 8.72
CA ILE A 72 -6.61 3.48 7.48
C ILE A 72 -5.38 2.78 6.91
N ASP A 73 -4.40 2.46 7.75
CA ASP A 73 -3.18 1.75 7.35
C ASP A 73 -3.49 0.38 6.73
N LEU A 74 -4.27 -0.44 7.40
CA LEU A 74 -4.62 -1.79 6.93
C LEU A 74 -5.50 -1.76 5.68
N LEU A 75 -6.49 -0.87 5.67
CA LEU A 75 -7.39 -0.66 4.56
C LEU A 75 -6.63 -0.28 3.29
N SER A 76 -5.73 0.68 3.42
CA SER A 76 -4.91 1.17 2.31
C SER A 76 -3.99 0.09 1.74
N LYS A 77 -3.28 -0.61 2.61
CA LYS A 77 -2.41 -1.73 2.24
C LYS A 77 -3.19 -2.84 1.54
N ARG A 78 -4.39 -3.16 2.03
CA ARG A 78 -5.26 -4.19 1.45
C ARG A 78 -5.74 -3.79 0.04
N ILE A 79 -6.22 -2.58 -0.15
CA ILE A 79 -6.63 -2.08 -1.47
C ILE A 79 -5.46 -2.18 -2.46
N ILE A 80 -4.27 -1.70 -2.08
CA ILE A 80 -3.07 -1.80 -2.92
C ILE A 80 -2.75 -3.26 -3.23
N SER A 81 -2.74 -4.14 -2.22
CA SER A 81 -2.39 -5.54 -2.40
C SER A 81 -3.36 -6.27 -3.33
N TRP A 82 -4.67 -6.03 -3.18
CA TRP A 82 -5.67 -6.70 -3.99
C TRP A 82 -5.62 -6.26 -5.45
N ILE A 83 -5.49 -4.96 -5.70
CA ILE A 83 -5.44 -4.40 -7.06
C ILE A 83 -4.11 -4.74 -7.74
N SER A 84 -2.97 -4.62 -7.04
CA SER A 84 -1.66 -4.91 -7.64
C SER A 84 -1.43 -6.40 -7.94
N ASN A 85 -2.24 -7.29 -7.38
CA ASN A 85 -2.12 -8.73 -7.58
C ASN A 85 -3.33 -9.33 -8.33
N THR A 86 -3.97 -8.56 -9.24
CA THR A 86 -5.17 -8.99 -9.99
C THR A 86 -4.99 -10.32 -10.72
N LYS A 87 -3.78 -10.67 -11.14
CA LYS A 87 -3.48 -11.97 -11.74
C LYS A 87 -3.87 -13.17 -10.88
N ILE A 88 -3.80 -13.04 -9.56
CA ILE A 88 -4.13 -14.13 -8.63
C ILE A 88 -5.39 -13.83 -7.81
N THR A 89 -5.75 -12.56 -7.63
CA THR A 89 -6.91 -12.15 -6.83
C THR A 89 -8.19 -12.04 -7.64
N TYR A 90 -8.11 -11.78 -8.95
CA TYR A 90 -9.26 -11.42 -9.78
C TYR A 90 -9.39 -12.24 -11.07
N GLU A 91 -8.29 -12.41 -11.83
CA GLU A 91 -8.34 -13.08 -13.12
C GLU A 91 -8.75 -14.55 -13.02
N GLY A 92 -9.63 -14.96 -13.95
CA GLY A 92 -10.12 -16.34 -14.02
C GLY A 92 -11.20 -16.69 -12.99
N SER A 93 -11.67 -15.72 -12.20
CA SER A 93 -12.85 -15.90 -11.34
C SER A 93 -14.15 -15.70 -12.12
N ASP A 94 -15.25 -16.16 -11.54
CA ASP A 94 -16.59 -15.95 -12.09
C ASP A 94 -17.09 -14.49 -11.87
N GLU A 95 -18.17 -14.14 -12.56
CA GLU A 95 -18.74 -12.78 -12.50
C GLU A 95 -19.32 -12.43 -11.12
N ILE A 96 -19.80 -13.39 -10.35
CA ILE A 96 -20.34 -13.16 -9.00
C ILE A 96 -19.20 -12.69 -8.10
N TYR A 97 -18.08 -13.41 -8.13
CA TYR A 97 -16.86 -13.03 -7.38
C TYR A 97 -16.35 -11.66 -7.79
N LYS A 98 -16.24 -11.39 -9.09
CA LYS A 98 -15.74 -10.10 -9.60
C LYS A 98 -16.62 -8.93 -9.15
N ASN A 99 -17.92 -9.09 -9.23
CA ASN A 99 -18.86 -8.07 -8.78
C ASN A 99 -18.74 -7.80 -7.27
N GLU A 100 -18.56 -8.85 -6.46
CA GLU A 100 -18.36 -8.69 -5.01
C GLU A 100 -17.00 -8.03 -4.70
N PHE A 101 -15.95 -8.43 -5.39
CA PHE A 101 -14.62 -7.86 -5.27
C PHE A 101 -14.63 -6.36 -5.60
N ASP A 102 -15.19 -5.97 -6.75
CA ASP A 102 -15.27 -4.59 -7.20
C ASP A 102 -16.13 -3.73 -6.26
N TYR A 103 -17.25 -4.28 -5.80
CA TYR A 103 -18.10 -3.62 -4.80
C TYR A 103 -17.34 -3.35 -3.51
N LEU A 104 -16.59 -4.34 -3.00
CA LEU A 104 -15.85 -4.20 -1.75
C LEU A 104 -14.68 -3.22 -1.88
N ILE A 105 -13.95 -3.23 -3.00
CA ILE A 105 -12.92 -2.22 -3.24
C ILE A 105 -13.53 -0.82 -3.23
N LYS A 106 -14.60 -0.59 -3.99
CA LYS A 106 -15.29 0.72 -4.04
C LYS A 106 -15.79 1.15 -2.66
N LYS A 107 -16.37 0.22 -1.89
CA LYS A 107 -16.83 0.47 -0.51
C LYS A 107 -15.68 0.90 0.40
N GLN A 108 -14.55 0.21 0.33
CA GLN A 108 -13.36 0.51 1.12
C GLN A 108 -12.73 1.84 0.71
N VAL A 109 -12.65 2.15 -0.59
CA VAL A 109 -12.11 3.43 -1.08
C VAL A 109 -12.98 4.60 -0.64
N ASN A 110 -14.31 4.47 -0.72
CA ASN A 110 -15.23 5.50 -0.23
C ASN A 110 -15.07 5.74 1.28
N HIS A 111 -14.93 4.66 2.07
CA HIS A 111 -14.66 4.80 3.50
C HIS A 111 -13.32 5.52 3.75
N LEU A 112 -12.27 5.13 3.01
CA LEU A 112 -10.96 5.76 3.12
C LEU A 112 -11.01 7.25 2.79
N ILE A 113 -11.72 7.65 1.74
CA ILE A 113 -11.93 9.07 1.37
C ILE A 113 -12.59 9.86 2.51
N ASN A 114 -13.56 9.27 3.18
CA ASN A 114 -14.29 9.94 4.26
C ASN A 114 -13.47 10.07 5.56
N GLU A 115 -12.53 9.16 5.79
CA GLU A 115 -11.80 9.07 7.06
C GLU A 115 -10.35 9.58 7.00
N ILE A 116 -9.76 9.67 5.80
CA ILE A 116 -8.32 9.93 5.64
C ILE A 116 -7.86 11.27 6.23
N ASP A 117 -8.71 12.28 6.19
CA ASP A 117 -8.39 13.60 6.76
C ASP A 117 -8.31 13.57 8.30
N ARG A 118 -8.99 12.62 8.93
CA ARG A 118 -8.98 12.44 10.40
C ARG A 118 -7.71 11.77 10.92
N SER A 119 -6.94 11.10 10.04
CA SER A 119 -5.68 10.51 10.47
C SER A 119 -4.69 11.59 10.88
N GLU A 120 -4.07 11.44 12.04
CA GLU A 120 -2.98 12.31 12.49
C GLU A 120 -1.63 11.90 11.89
N LYS A 121 -1.52 10.65 11.44
CA LYS A 121 -0.29 10.09 10.89
C LYS A 121 -0.17 10.40 9.40
N ILE A 122 0.86 11.16 9.05
CA ILE A 122 1.14 11.49 7.65
C ILE A 122 1.46 10.24 6.82
N ASP A 123 2.08 9.23 7.42
CA ASP A 123 2.40 7.96 6.77
C ASP A 123 1.12 7.26 6.28
N ASP A 124 0.09 7.20 7.14
CA ASP A 124 -1.22 6.62 6.78
C ASP A 124 -1.89 7.42 5.66
N LYS A 125 -1.78 8.76 5.69
CA LYS A 125 -2.33 9.63 4.64
C LYS A 125 -1.67 9.37 3.28
N ILE A 126 -0.36 9.18 3.23
CA ILE A 126 0.35 8.92 1.97
C ILE A 126 0.00 7.55 1.42
N ILE A 127 -0.03 6.51 2.26
CA ILE A 127 -0.41 5.15 1.84
C ILE A 127 -1.87 5.14 1.37
N GLY A 128 -2.75 5.84 2.10
CA GLY A 128 -4.17 5.98 1.73
C GLY A 128 -4.36 6.74 0.42
N CYS A 129 -3.64 7.82 0.22
CA CYS A 129 -3.64 8.57 -1.04
C CYS A 129 -3.23 7.68 -2.22
N ALA A 130 -2.16 6.90 -2.07
CA ALA A 130 -1.70 5.95 -3.07
C ALA A 130 -2.77 4.88 -3.38
N ALA A 131 -3.45 4.35 -2.35
CA ALA A 131 -4.54 3.38 -2.53
C ALA A 131 -5.72 3.97 -3.30
N ILE A 132 -6.10 5.22 -3.01
CA ILE A 132 -7.20 5.92 -3.71
C ILE A 132 -6.84 6.16 -5.18
N ILE A 133 -5.61 6.62 -5.46
CA ILE A 133 -5.15 6.84 -6.84
C ILE A 133 -5.11 5.52 -7.60
N LEU A 134 -4.55 4.45 -7.03
CA LEU A 134 -4.51 3.13 -7.67
C LEU A 134 -5.91 2.63 -8.01
N ALA A 135 -6.87 2.75 -7.08
CA ALA A 135 -8.26 2.40 -7.35
C ALA A 135 -8.84 3.29 -8.46
N GLY A 136 -8.54 4.59 -8.46
CA GLY A 136 -8.99 5.54 -9.48
C GLY A 136 -8.53 5.20 -10.89
N VAL A 137 -7.30 4.69 -11.06
CA VAL A 137 -6.78 4.29 -12.38
C VAL A 137 -7.21 2.88 -12.78
N SER A 138 -7.66 2.05 -11.84
CA SER A 138 -8.02 0.65 -12.08
C SER A 138 -9.49 0.44 -12.43
N PHE A 139 -10.40 1.33 -12.03
CA PHE A 139 -11.83 1.22 -12.30
C PHE A 139 -12.31 2.20 -13.36
N ASN A 140 -13.31 1.81 -14.17
CA ASN A 140 -13.84 2.67 -15.24
C ASN A 140 -14.57 3.93 -14.74
N ASP A 141 -14.99 3.97 -13.49
CA ASP A 141 -15.59 5.13 -12.78
C ASP A 141 -14.50 6.14 -12.32
N LYS A 142 -13.50 6.29 -13.17
CA LYS A 142 -12.15 6.78 -12.90
C LYS A 142 -12.06 8.20 -12.33
N THR A 143 -12.93 9.08 -12.78
CA THR A 143 -12.71 10.52 -12.58
C THR A 143 -12.83 10.94 -11.12
N LYS A 144 -13.75 10.38 -10.34
CA LYS A 144 -13.99 10.80 -8.95
C LYS A 144 -12.84 10.42 -8.01
N PHE A 145 -12.42 9.14 -8.01
CA PHE A 145 -11.35 8.67 -7.12
C PHE A 145 -10.00 9.24 -7.52
N LEU A 146 -9.70 9.25 -8.83
CA LEU A 146 -8.44 9.77 -9.33
C LEU A 146 -8.31 11.26 -9.04
N ASN A 147 -9.31 12.08 -9.36
CA ASN A 147 -9.28 13.51 -9.11
C ASN A 147 -9.17 13.85 -7.62
N TYR A 148 -9.90 13.13 -6.77
CA TYR A 148 -9.76 13.28 -5.32
C TYR A 148 -8.33 12.91 -4.86
N GLY A 149 -7.83 11.75 -5.30
CA GLY A 149 -6.49 11.28 -4.95
C GLY A 149 -5.39 12.25 -5.36
N LEU A 150 -5.44 12.78 -6.59
CA LEU A 150 -4.46 13.77 -7.07
C LEU A 150 -4.54 15.09 -6.30
N SER A 151 -5.75 15.56 -5.96
CA SER A 151 -5.95 16.74 -5.14
C SER A 151 -5.41 16.55 -3.73
N LEU A 152 -5.65 15.37 -3.14
CA LEU A 152 -5.12 14.99 -1.83
C LEU A 152 -3.59 14.89 -1.87
N LEU A 153 -3.01 14.30 -2.91
CA LEU A 153 -1.57 14.20 -3.10
C LEU A 153 -0.90 15.57 -3.12
N LYS A 154 -1.45 16.49 -3.92
CA LYS A 154 -0.96 17.89 -3.99
C LYS A 154 -1.00 18.57 -2.62
N ARG A 155 -2.10 18.40 -1.88
CA ARG A 155 -2.26 18.95 -0.52
C ARG A 155 -1.24 18.36 0.46
N ILE A 156 -1.00 17.05 0.40
CA ILE A 156 0.00 16.36 1.23
C ILE A 156 1.39 16.90 0.93
N ILE A 157 1.77 17.00 -0.35
CA ILE A 157 3.09 17.51 -0.75
C ILE A 157 3.30 18.93 -0.21
N ASN A 158 2.37 19.83 -0.45
CA ASN A 158 2.49 21.23 -0.01
C ASN A 158 2.60 21.37 1.51
N ASN A 159 1.94 20.52 2.28
CA ASN A 159 1.92 20.60 3.73
C ASN A 159 3.09 19.88 4.40
N THR A 160 3.62 18.84 3.77
CA THR A 160 4.58 17.91 4.39
C THR A 160 6.03 18.24 4.08
N PHE A 161 6.29 18.84 2.91
CA PHE A 161 7.65 19.11 2.46
C PHE A 161 8.02 20.60 2.57
N ASP A 162 9.30 20.87 2.75
CA ASP A 162 9.85 22.22 2.63
C ASP A 162 10.14 22.57 1.15
N ARG A 163 10.64 23.78 0.91
CA ARG A 163 10.96 24.27 -0.45
C ARG A 163 12.05 23.47 -1.17
N ASN A 164 12.86 22.71 -0.43
CA ASN A 164 13.91 21.86 -0.97
C ASN A 164 13.43 20.41 -1.15
N GLY A 165 12.14 20.14 -0.98
CA GLY A 165 11.55 18.81 -1.09
C GLY A 165 11.91 17.88 0.07
N PHE A 166 12.38 18.40 1.20
CA PHE A 166 12.70 17.57 2.36
C PHE A 166 11.48 17.48 3.30
N PRO A 167 11.18 16.30 3.90
CA PRO A 167 10.11 16.19 4.87
C PRO A 167 10.35 17.15 6.05
N LYS A 168 9.37 17.98 6.40
CA LYS A 168 9.46 18.93 7.52
C LYS A 168 9.77 18.25 8.86
N SER A 169 9.38 16.98 9.00
CA SER A 169 9.69 16.14 10.17
C SER A 169 11.17 15.79 10.32
N ARG A 170 11.97 15.94 9.24
CA ARG A 170 13.36 15.49 9.17
C ARG A 170 13.57 14.00 9.46
N ASN A 171 12.52 13.20 9.33
CA ASN A 171 12.55 11.76 9.57
C ASN A 171 12.96 11.02 8.30
N LEU A 172 14.11 10.36 8.32
CA LEU A 172 14.66 9.63 7.18
C LEU A 172 13.83 8.41 6.78
N ARG A 173 13.16 7.75 7.75
CA ARG A 173 12.22 6.66 7.47
C ARG A 173 11.04 7.17 6.64
N GLN A 174 10.53 8.36 6.96
CA GLN A 174 9.47 8.98 6.17
C GLN A 174 9.93 9.36 4.76
N LEU A 175 11.17 9.86 4.61
CA LEU A 175 11.75 10.15 3.29
C LEU A 175 11.68 8.92 2.37
N THR A 176 12.14 7.76 2.87
CA THR A 176 12.12 6.51 2.10
C THR A 176 10.70 6.05 1.79
N LEU A 177 9.79 6.14 2.78
CA LEU A 177 8.38 5.79 2.62
C LEU A 177 7.72 6.65 1.53
N PHE A 178 7.93 7.96 1.58
CA PHE A 178 7.33 8.91 0.65
C PHE A 178 7.86 8.70 -0.77
N LEU A 179 9.18 8.59 -0.91
CA LEU A 179 9.80 8.31 -2.20
C LEU A 179 9.24 7.02 -2.83
N LYS A 180 9.11 5.95 -2.04
CA LYS A 180 8.53 4.69 -2.49
C LYS A 180 7.11 4.87 -3.04
N TYR A 181 6.22 5.51 -2.27
CA TYR A 181 4.82 5.63 -2.70
C TYR A 181 4.63 6.64 -3.83
N PHE A 182 5.42 7.70 -3.90
CA PHE A 182 5.36 8.66 -5.01
C PHE A 182 5.83 8.03 -6.32
N ILE A 183 6.90 7.23 -6.29
CA ILE A 183 7.34 6.45 -7.46
C ILE A 183 6.25 5.47 -7.89
N LEU A 184 5.61 4.75 -6.96
CA LEU A 184 4.50 3.84 -7.28
C LEU A 184 3.33 4.57 -7.93
N ILE A 185 2.90 5.71 -7.38
CA ILE A 185 1.84 6.54 -7.95
C ILE A 185 2.20 6.98 -9.37
N ARG A 186 3.42 7.45 -9.58
CA ARG A 186 3.91 7.85 -10.89
C ARG A 186 3.85 6.72 -11.91
N GLU A 187 4.32 5.54 -11.55
CA GLU A 187 4.30 4.38 -12.44
C GLU A 187 2.85 3.93 -12.74
N TRP A 188 1.95 3.92 -11.77
CA TRP A 188 0.54 3.59 -12.01
C TRP A 188 -0.16 4.59 -12.94
N LEU A 189 0.12 5.90 -12.79
CA LEU A 189 -0.38 6.92 -13.73
C LEU A 189 0.15 6.69 -15.14
N LYS A 190 1.45 6.42 -15.27
CA LYS A 190 2.10 6.12 -16.55
C LYS A 190 1.53 4.86 -17.22
N GLU A 191 1.42 3.76 -16.48
CA GLU A 191 0.90 2.48 -16.98
C GLU A 191 -0.57 2.60 -17.41
N SER A 192 -1.35 3.43 -16.73
CA SER A 192 -2.75 3.70 -17.05
C SER A 192 -2.96 4.81 -18.08
N GLN A 193 -1.88 5.34 -18.69
CA GLN A 193 -1.90 6.42 -19.68
C GLN A 193 -2.61 7.70 -19.18
N ASN A 194 -2.45 8.00 -17.89
CA ASN A 194 -2.88 9.26 -17.32
C ASN A 194 -1.72 10.25 -17.25
N ASP A 195 -2.05 11.55 -17.28
CA ASP A 195 -1.03 12.60 -17.16
C ASP A 195 -0.36 12.53 -15.78
N ILE A 196 0.96 12.66 -15.79
CA ILE A 196 1.76 12.73 -14.57
C ILE A 196 1.85 14.20 -14.16
N PRO A 197 1.34 14.60 -12.99
CA PRO A 197 1.44 15.98 -12.54
C PRO A 197 2.90 16.40 -12.32
N GLU A 198 3.29 17.59 -12.82
CA GLU A 198 4.64 18.12 -12.70
C GLU A 198 5.14 18.15 -11.24
N TYR A 199 4.27 18.55 -10.29
CA TYR A 199 4.63 18.57 -8.87
C TYR A 199 5.02 17.19 -8.30
N LEU A 200 4.54 16.10 -8.93
CA LEU A 200 4.91 14.74 -8.52
C LEU A 200 6.32 14.38 -9.01
N ASP A 201 6.65 14.70 -10.24
CA ASP A 201 8.00 14.49 -10.78
C ASP A 201 9.03 15.36 -10.03
N GLU A 202 8.68 16.61 -9.74
CA GLU A 202 9.51 17.54 -8.98
C GLU A 202 9.83 16.99 -7.57
N ILE A 203 8.81 16.57 -6.81
CA ILE A 203 9.04 16.05 -5.47
C ILE A 203 9.82 14.73 -5.46
N ILE A 204 9.59 13.85 -6.45
CA ILE A 204 10.37 12.61 -6.60
C ILE A 204 11.84 12.94 -6.86
N TYR A 205 12.12 13.94 -7.71
CA TYR A 205 13.49 14.39 -7.98
C TYR A 205 14.17 14.86 -6.71
N HIS A 206 13.55 15.76 -5.95
CA HIS A 206 14.12 16.29 -4.71
C HIS A 206 14.34 15.21 -3.64
N LEU A 207 13.36 14.34 -3.44
CA LEU A 207 13.50 13.22 -2.51
C LEU A 207 14.59 12.23 -2.95
N GLY A 208 14.71 11.98 -4.25
CA GLY A 208 15.77 11.15 -4.82
C GLY A 208 17.15 11.73 -4.58
N GLN A 209 17.33 13.05 -4.74
CA GLN A 209 18.58 13.74 -4.44
C GLN A 209 18.91 13.64 -2.94
N ALA A 210 17.94 13.90 -2.06
CA ALA A 210 18.12 13.77 -0.62
C ALA A 210 18.48 12.34 -0.22
N TYR A 211 17.81 11.34 -0.79
CA TYR A 211 18.11 9.92 -0.56
C TYR A 211 19.52 9.56 -1.00
N ASN A 212 19.96 10.01 -2.18
CA ASN A 212 21.31 9.77 -2.69
C ASN A 212 22.40 10.39 -1.82
N LEU A 213 22.18 11.62 -1.32
CA LEU A 213 23.14 12.26 -0.40
C LEU A 213 23.31 11.46 0.89
N ILE A 214 22.22 10.93 1.44
CA ILE A 214 22.25 10.16 2.68
C ILE A 214 22.80 8.75 2.46
N SER A 215 22.56 8.13 1.31
CA SER A 215 22.96 6.75 1.03
C SER A 215 24.40 6.60 0.54
N LYS A 216 25.00 7.66 -0.01
CA LYS A 216 26.38 7.61 -0.54
C LYS A 216 27.45 7.36 0.51
N ASP A 217 27.25 7.80 1.73
CA ASP A 217 28.21 7.64 2.83
C ASP A 217 27.96 6.40 3.72
N SER A 218 27.01 5.56 3.33
CA SER A 218 26.52 4.51 4.22
C SER A 218 27.09 3.13 3.96
N ALA A 219 28.40 2.96 4.17
CA ALA A 219 28.88 1.75 4.84
C ALA A 219 28.65 1.83 6.37
N ALA A 220 28.20 2.97 6.89
CA ALA A 220 27.92 3.22 8.29
C ALA A 220 26.41 3.43 8.50
N THR A 221 25.90 2.76 9.50
CA THR A 221 24.55 2.90 10.03
C THR A 221 24.37 4.32 10.56
N PHE A 222 23.63 5.18 9.85
CA PHE A 222 23.31 6.51 10.37
C PHE A 222 22.15 6.42 11.34
N LEU A 223 22.43 6.61 12.62
CA LEU A 223 21.45 6.93 13.64
C LEU A 223 21.11 8.42 13.52
N PHE A 224 20.04 8.76 12.81
CA PHE A 224 19.55 10.14 12.78
C PHE A 224 18.10 10.16 13.26
N ASN A 225 17.80 10.93 14.30
CA ASN A 225 16.47 11.03 14.90
C ASN A 225 15.84 9.66 15.27
N GLY A 226 16.63 8.74 15.80
CA GLY A 226 16.14 7.44 16.28
C GLY A 226 15.83 6.42 15.20
N CYS A 227 16.25 6.66 13.94
CA CYS A 227 16.05 5.71 12.84
C CYS A 227 17.36 5.05 12.45
N LEU A 228 17.38 3.72 12.54
CA LEU A 228 18.35 2.88 11.82
C LEU A 228 17.93 2.82 10.36
N LEU A 229 18.75 3.35 9.45
CA LEU A 229 18.61 3.09 8.02
C LEU A 229 19.17 1.67 7.75
N TYR A 230 18.37 0.65 7.98
CA TYR A 230 18.64 -0.66 7.39
C TYR A 230 18.05 -0.68 6.00
N THR A 231 18.90 -0.91 5.03
CA THR A 231 18.52 -1.31 3.69
C THR A 231 17.80 -2.64 3.78
N SER A 232 16.50 -2.63 3.38
CA SER A 232 15.65 -3.78 3.09
C SER A 232 15.46 -4.83 4.20
N ASP A 233 14.23 -5.13 4.45
CA ASP A 233 13.67 -6.36 5.05
C ASP A 233 13.81 -6.62 6.56
N ALA A 234 14.65 -5.90 7.31
CA ALA A 234 14.78 -6.08 8.76
C ALA A 234 13.93 -5.11 9.60
N ALA A 235 13.27 -4.13 8.99
CA ALA A 235 12.55 -3.09 9.72
C ALA A 235 11.17 -3.52 10.26
N ASP A 236 10.75 -4.74 10.00
CA ASP A 236 9.47 -5.27 10.51
C ASP A 236 9.61 -6.16 11.76
N ASP A 237 10.81 -6.38 12.28
CA ASP A 237 11.02 -7.37 13.34
C ASP A 237 11.34 -6.80 14.75
N GLU A 238 11.48 -5.51 14.94
CA GLU A 238 11.69 -4.98 16.31
C GLU A 238 10.72 -3.85 16.69
N THR A 239 9.96 -4.17 17.68
CA THR A 239 9.05 -3.55 18.66
C THR A 239 7.59 -3.80 18.45
#